data_87ef5f5b25476b47f005846d63a3ae4e
#
_entry.id   87ef5f5b25476b47f005846d63a3ae4e
#
_cell.length_a   1.000
_cell.length_b   1.000
_cell.length_c   1.000
_cell.angle_alpha   90.00
_cell.angle_beta   90.00
_cell.angle_gamma   90.00
#
_symmetry.space_group_name_H-M   'P 1'
#
loop_
_entity.id
_entity.type
_entity.pdbx_description
1 polymer ?
#
loop_
_entity_poly.entity_id
_entity_poly.type
_entity_poly.pdbx_seq_one_letter_code
_entity_poly.pdbx_strand_id
1 'polypeptide(L)'
;MGVSVGQAAPAFSAKDQGGATVSLAQLAGRYVVLYFYPKDDTPGCTVEACAFRDDHSALAAAGAVVLGVSPDDAKSHTKFITKYQLPFSLLADTDNAVAKAYGAWGEKSMYGRTYMGILRSTFLLGPDGVVRYAWPKVKPEGHAAEVLAALKAIKAGQPAAGEASAKKASPSKKAPVSRPAAKKQAAAPTRKAPARKAAPKKKPAAKKPR
;
A
#
# COMPACT_ATOMS: atom_id res chain seq x y z
N MET A 1 1.14 -1.82 -21.53
CA MET A 1 1.73 -0.47 -21.43
C MET A 1 0.91 0.32 -20.41
N GLY A 2 1.56 0.93 -19.42
CA GLY A 2 0.89 1.78 -18.44
C GLY A 2 0.71 3.20 -18.98
N VAL A 3 -0.09 4.00 -18.27
CA VAL A 3 -0.26 5.42 -18.58
C VAL A 3 0.98 6.21 -18.13
N SER A 4 1.41 7.18 -18.94
CA SER A 4 2.59 8.02 -18.68
C SER A 4 2.19 9.45 -18.31
N VAL A 5 3.12 10.15 -17.65
CA VAL A 5 2.96 11.58 -17.33
C VAL A 5 2.72 12.40 -18.62
N GLY A 6 1.79 13.33 -18.54
CA GLY A 6 1.36 14.16 -19.66
C GLY A 6 0.26 13.55 -20.55
N GLN A 7 -0.09 12.29 -20.34
CA GLN A 7 -1.20 11.63 -21.04
C GLN A 7 -2.52 11.83 -20.30
N ALA A 8 -3.62 11.79 -21.02
CA ALA A 8 -4.95 11.71 -20.42
C ALA A 8 -5.06 10.40 -19.62
N ALA A 9 -5.52 10.50 -18.38
CA ALA A 9 -5.75 9.35 -17.53
C ALA A 9 -6.86 8.47 -18.11
N PRO A 10 -6.71 7.15 -18.10
CA PRO A 10 -7.78 6.23 -18.50
C PRO A 10 -9.04 6.51 -17.70
N ALA A 11 -10.18 6.59 -18.37
CA ALA A 11 -11.46 6.70 -17.71
C ALA A 11 -11.73 5.46 -16.88
N PHE A 12 -12.25 5.65 -15.67
CA PHE A 12 -12.69 4.56 -14.82
C PHE A 12 -14.06 4.84 -14.23
N SER A 13 -14.73 3.77 -13.85
CA SER A 13 -15.98 3.78 -13.09
C SER A 13 -15.97 2.52 -12.21
N ALA A 14 -15.92 2.69 -10.91
CA ALA A 14 -15.87 1.59 -9.93
C ALA A 14 -16.77 1.90 -8.74
N LYS A 15 -17.19 0.88 -8.01
CA LYS A 15 -17.96 1.06 -6.77
C LYS A 15 -17.04 1.30 -5.59
N ASP A 16 -17.43 2.23 -4.73
CA ASP A 16 -16.78 2.42 -3.44
C ASP A 16 -17.27 1.40 -2.38
N GLN A 17 -16.75 1.52 -1.17
CA GLN A 17 -17.13 0.68 -0.02
C GLN A 17 -18.60 0.78 0.36
N GLY A 18 -19.30 1.86 0.00
CA GLY A 18 -20.72 2.09 0.25
C GLY A 18 -21.62 1.62 -0.91
N GLY A 19 -21.03 1.14 -2.01
CA GLY A 19 -21.72 0.74 -3.23
C GLY A 19 -22.04 1.90 -4.18
N ALA A 20 -21.65 3.13 -3.85
CA ALA A 20 -21.79 4.26 -4.75
C ALA A 20 -20.79 4.16 -5.91
N THR A 21 -21.20 4.56 -7.09
CA THR A 21 -20.32 4.57 -8.25
C THR A 21 -19.49 5.84 -8.27
N VAL A 22 -18.16 5.68 -8.30
CA VAL A 22 -17.19 6.76 -8.45
C VAL A 22 -16.54 6.65 -9.82
N SER A 23 -16.53 7.74 -10.56
CA SER A 23 -15.90 7.81 -11.88
C SER A 23 -14.96 9.00 -12.01
N LEU A 24 -13.97 8.89 -12.90
CA LEU A 24 -13.04 9.98 -13.15
C LEU A 24 -13.75 11.26 -13.60
N ALA A 25 -14.84 11.13 -14.39
CA ALA A 25 -15.62 12.27 -14.86
C ALA A 25 -16.26 13.10 -13.73
N GLN A 26 -16.68 12.44 -12.64
CA GLN A 26 -17.24 13.12 -11.47
C GLN A 26 -16.18 13.90 -10.66
N LEU A 27 -14.91 13.64 -10.90
CA LEU A 27 -13.78 14.25 -10.23
C LEU A 27 -13.14 15.38 -11.05
N ALA A 28 -13.70 15.72 -12.20
CA ALA A 28 -13.24 16.81 -13.05
C ALA A 28 -13.13 18.13 -12.25
N GLY A 29 -12.09 18.90 -12.51
CA GLY A 29 -11.82 20.13 -11.77
C GLY A 29 -11.05 19.93 -10.44
N ARG A 30 -10.75 18.70 -10.03
CA ARG A 30 -10.01 18.37 -8.80
C ARG A 30 -8.74 17.62 -9.11
N TYR A 31 -7.73 17.78 -8.27
CA TYR A 31 -6.62 16.84 -8.26
C TYR A 31 -7.06 15.49 -7.71
N VAL A 32 -6.57 14.40 -8.28
CA VAL A 32 -6.90 13.03 -7.81
C VAL A 32 -5.60 12.28 -7.54
N VAL A 33 -5.47 11.78 -6.32
CA VAL A 33 -4.44 10.81 -5.94
C VAL A 33 -5.06 9.43 -6.04
N LEU A 34 -4.69 8.66 -7.05
CA LEU A 34 -5.19 7.32 -7.30
C LEU A 34 -4.07 6.33 -6.97
N TYR A 35 -4.17 5.62 -5.86
CA TYR A 35 -3.15 4.65 -5.45
C TYR A 35 -3.66 3.22 -5.54
N PHE A 36 -2.85 2.33 -6.12
CA PHE A 36 -3.16 0.91 -6.31
C PHE A 36 -2.39 0.08 -5.28
N TYR A 37 -3.09 -0.79 -4.58
CA TYR A 37 -2.52 -1.66 -3.56
C TYR A 37 -3.07 -3.09 -3.66
N PRO A 38 -2.28 -4.14 -3.28
CA PRO A 38 -2.65 -5.52 -3.59
C PRO A 38 -3.76 -6.10 -2.73
N LYS A 39 -3.92 -5.67 -1.46
CA LYS A 39 -4.91 -6.29 -0.58
C LYS A 39 -5.12 -5.49 0.70
N ASP A 40 -6.39 -5.36 1.11
CA ASP A 40 -6.78 -4.76 2.39
C ASP A 40 -6.12 -5.45 3.59
N ASP A 41 -5.89 -4.66 4.63
CA ASP A 41 -5.44 -5.11 5.97
C ASP A 41 -4.16 -5.96 5.94
N THR A 42 -3.29 -5.75 4.95
CA THR A 42 -1.92 -6.31 4.93
C THR A 42 -0.92 -5.28 5.44
N PRO A 43 0.22 -5.67 6.05
CA PRO A 43 1.12 -4.73 6.72
C PRO A 43 1.52 -3.53 5.88
N GLY A 44 2.01 -3.74 4.65
CA GLY A 44 2.44 -2.64 3.78
C GLY A 44 1.29 -1.78 3.27
N CYS A 45 0.11 -2.36 2.99
CA CYS A 45 -1.06 -1.59 2.55
C CYS A 45 -1.65 -0.77 3.69
N THR A 46 -1.59 -1.29 4.92
CA THR A 46 -2.01 -0.57 6.12
C THR A 46 -1.11 0.63 6.39
N VAL A 47 0.21 0.47 6.28
CA VAL A 47 1.17 1.57 6.44
C VAL A 47 0.87 2.69 5.44
N GLU A 48 0.67 2.35 4.16
CA GLU A 48 0.37 3.32 3.12
C GLU A 48 -0.98 4.03 3.34
N ALA A 49 -2.05 3.27 3.64
CA ALA A 49 -3.36 3.83 3.89
C ALA A 49 -3.38 4.75 5.12
N CYS A 50 -2.71 4.37 6.21
CA CYS A 50 -2.57 5.20 7.40
C CYS A 50 -1.76 6.47 7.12
N ALA A 51 -0.70 6.40 6.32
CA ALA A 51 0.06 7.59 5.92
C ALA A 51 -0.81 8.56 5.10
N PHE A 52 -1.62 8.06 4.16
CA PHE A 52 -2.59 8.89 3.44
C PHE A 52 -3.69 9.44 4.35
N ARG A 53 -4.14 8.70 5.37
CA ARG A 53 -5.07 9.21 6.39
C ARG A 53 -4.46 10.36 7.17
N ASP A 54 -3.23 10.21 7.63
CA ASP A 54 -2.55 11.20 8.45
C ASP A 54 -2.28 12.51 7.68
N ASP A 55 -1.95 12.41 6.38
CA ASP A 55 -1.75 13.56 5.49
C ASP A 55 -3.04 14.03 4.79
N HIS A 56 -4.20 13.38 5.04
CA HIS A 56 -5.44 13.64 4.29
C HIS A 56 -5.90 15.08 4.36
N SER A 57 -5.83 15.72 5.54
CA SER A 57 -6.25 17.12 5.70
C SER A 57 -5.40 18.07 4.85
N ALA A 58 -4.10 17.81 4.75
CA ALA A 58 -3.19 18.61 3.93
C ALA A 58 -3.42 18.37 2.43
N LEU A 59 -3.68 17.15 2.01
CA LEU A 59 -4.03 16.80 0.64
C LEU A 59 -5.38 17.43 0.23
N ALA A 60 -6.39 17.35 1.09
CA ALA A 60 -7.70 17.96 0.87
C ALA A 60 -7.60 19.49 0.79
N ALA A 61 -6.86 20.15 1.70
CA ALA A 61 -6.58 21.59 1.65
C ALA A 61 -5.84 22.01 0.37
N ALA A 62 -5.02 21.11 -0.16
CA ALA A 62 -4.39 21.30 -1.48
C ALA A 62 -5.35 21.02 -2.66
N GLY A 63 -6.61 20.66 -2.42
CA GLY A 63 -7.63 20.40 -3.44
C GLY A 63 -7.58 19.01 -4.06
N ALA A 64 -6.93 18.06 -3.41
CA ALA A 64 -6.85 16.69 -3.89
C ALA A 64 -7.89 15.77 -3.23
N VAL A 65 -8.37 14.81 -4.01
CA VAL A 65 -9.14 13.65 -3.56
C VAL A 65 -8.22 12.45 -3.55
N VAL A 66 -8.22 11.69 -2.45
CA VAL A 66 -7.48 10.43 -2.36
C VAL A 66 -8.44 9.28 -2.61
N LEU A 67 -8.05 8.36 -3.48
CA LEU A 67 -8.79 7.14 -3.81
C LEU A 67 -7.83 5.95 -3.79
N GLY A 68 -8.15 4.94 -3.01
CA GLY A 68 -7.44 3.65 -3.06
C GLY A 68 -8.15 2.69 -3.99
N VAL A 69 -7.41 1.86 -4.70
CA VAL A 69 -7.95 0.86 -5.63
C VAL A 69 -7.32 -0.49 -5.32
N SER A 70 -8.15 -1.49 -5.08
CA SER A 70 -7.69 -2.87 -4.93
C SER A 70 -8.71 -3.87 -5.50
N PRO A 71 -8.31 -5.14 -5.68
CA PRO A 71 -9.24 -6.19 -6.13
C PRO A 71 -10.19 -6.68 -5.03
N ASP A 72 -10.07 -6.14 -3.82
CA ASP A 72 -10.98 -6.50 -2.73
C ASP A 72 -12.40 -5.99 -2.97
N ASP A 73 -13.37 -6.64 -2.34
CA ASP A 73 -14.79 -6.26 -2.44
C ASP A 73 -15.16 -5.11 -1.48
N ALA A 74 -16.32 -4.52 -1.70
CA ALA A 74 -16.85 -3.42 -0.90
C ALA A 74 -16.95 -3.77 0.61
N LYS A 75 -17.22 -5.03 0.94
CA LYS A 75 -17.33 -5.50 2.33
C LYS A 75 -15.95 -5.53 3.02
N SER A 76 -14.91 -5.93 2.29
CA SER A 76 -13.52 -5.86 2.76
C SER A 76 -13.12 -4.41 3.01
N HIS A 77 -13.35 -3.53 2.02
CA HIS A 77 -13.08 -2.11 2.12
C HIS A 77 -13.77 -1.45 3.31
N THR A 78 -15.05 -1.78 3.56
CA THR A 78 -15.78 -1.25 4.72
C THR A 78 -15.09 -1.62 6.03
N LYS A 79 -14.63 -2.86 6.16
CA LYS A 79 -13.90 -3.31 7.37
C LYS A 79 -12.56 -2.58 7.51
N PHE A 80 -11.83 -2.45 6.41
CA PHE A 80 -10.53 -1.79 6.40
C PHE A 80 -10.63 -0.32 6.77
N ILE A 81 -11.58 0.41 6.14
CA ILE A 81 -11.89 1.81 6.46
C ILE A 81 -12.28 1.98 7.93
N THR A 82 -13.19 1.16 8.43
CA THR A 82 -13.66 1.23 9.83
C THR A 82 -12.52 0.96 10.81
N LYS A 83 -11.72 -0.07 10.55
CA LYS A 83 -10.62 -0.48 11.43
C LYS A 83 -9.55 0.60 11.58
N TYR A 84 -9.21 1.28 10.49
CA TYR A 84 -8.14 2.26 10.46
C TYR A 84 -8.62 3.70 10.34
N GLN A 85 -9.93 3.93 10.38
CA GLN A 85 -10.57 5.25 10.32
C GLN A 85 -10.10 6.06 9.10
N LEU A 86 -10.12 5.43 7.92
CA LEU A 86 -9.69 6.07 6.69
C LEU A 86 -10.73 7.11 6.24
N PRO A 87 -10.34 8.38 6.01
CA PRO A 87 -11.27 9.47 5.66
C PRO A 87 -11.52 9.60 4.15
N PHE A 88 -11.18 8.60 3.36
CA PHE A 88 -11.29 8.61 1.90
C PHE A 88 -11.86 7.29 1.40
N SER A 89 -12.34 7.30 0.16
CA SER A 89 -12.98 6.12 -0.44
C SER A 89 -11.96 5.11 -0.99
N LEU A 90 -12.34 3.84 -0.89
CA LEU A 90 -11.67 2.72 -1.51
C LEU A 90 -12.55 2.16 -2.62
N LEU A 91 -11.98 1.90 -3.79
CA LEU A 91 -12.68 1.45 -4.99
C LEU A 91 -12.45 -0.06 -5.19
N ALA A 92 -13.55 -0.81 -5.31
CA ALA A 92 -13.53 -2.23 -5.56
C ALA A 92 -13.32 -2.51 -7.06
N ASP A 93 -12.10 -2.88 -7.44
CA ASP A 93 -11.69 -3.25 -8.81
C ASP A 93 -11.53 -4.77 -8.91
N THR A 94 -12.61 -5.51 -8.65
CA THR A 94 -12.61 -6.97 -8.50
C THR A 94 -12.22 -7.73 -9.78
N ASP A 95 -12.40 -7.12 -10.94
CA ASP A 95 -11.99 -7.64 -12.25
C ASP A 95 -10.63 -7.09 -12.73
N ASN A 96 -10.01 -6.21 -11.92
CA ASN A 96 -8.76 -5.53 -12.21
C ASN A 96 -8.81 -4.68 -13.50
N ALA A 97 -9.98 -4.21 -13.91
CA ALA A 97 -10.14 -3.43 -15.12
C ALA A 97 -9.44 -2.07 -15.00
N VAL A 98 -9.63 -1.38 -13.87
CA VAL A 98 -8.96 -0.09 -13.60
C VAL A 98 -7.46 -0.29 -13.49
N ALA A 99 -7.02 -1.29 -12.73
CA ALA A 99 -5.59 -1.58 -12.56
C ALA A 99 -4.90 -1.90 -13.88
N LYS A 100 -5.55 -2.67 -14.78
CA LYS A 100 -5.02 -2.96 -16.13
C LYS A 100 -4.92 -1.71 -16.98
N ALA A 101 -5.94 -0.86 -16.96
CA ALA A 101 -5.97 0.38 -17.73
C ALA A 101 -4.82 1.32 -17.34
N TYR A 102 -4.50 1.40 -16.05
CA TYR A 102 -3.41 2.23 -15.54
C TYR A 102 -2.04 1.54 -15.58
N GLY A 103 -1.95 0.26 -15.98
CA GLY A 103 -0.70 -0.51 -15.95
C GLY A 103 -0.26 -0.91 -14.55
N ALA A 104 -1.16 -0.86 -13.58
CA ALA A 104 -0.97 -1.29 -12.20
C ALA A 104 -1.20 -2.80 -12.00
N TRP A 105 -1.42 -3.55 -13.07
CA TRP A 105 -1.57 -5.01 -13.07
C TRP A 105 -0.44 -5.65 -13.85
N GLY A 106 0.29 -6.57 -13.25
CA GLY A 106 1.43 -7.19 -13.90
C GLY A 106 1.98 -8.38 -13.14
N GLU A 107 3.05 -8.93 -13.71
CA GLU A 107 3.75 -10.06 -13.15
C GLU A 107 4.54 -9.66 -11.91
N LYS A 108 4.39 -10.45 -10.85
CA LYS A 108 5.11 -10.33 -9.58
C LYS A 108 5.83 -11.63 -9.28
N SER A 109 6.99 -11.53 -8.65
CA SER A 109 7.73 -12.70 -8.16
C SER A 109 7.79 -12.66 -6.63
N MET A 110 7.46 -13.78 -6.00
CA MET A 110 7.60 -13.99 -4.57
C MET A 110 8.05 -15.41 -4.27
N TYR A 111 9.13 -15.57 -3.54
CA TYR A 111 9.72 -16.87 -3.18
C TYR A 111 9.98 -17.77 -4.42
N GLY A 112 10.46 -17.17 -5.53
CA GLY A 112 10.77 -17.90 -6.76
C GLY A 112 9.54 -18.33 -7.60
N ARG A 113 8.33 -17.95 -7.19
CA ARG A 113 7.09 -18.16 -7.96
C ARG A 113 6.63 -16.86 -8.58
N THR A 114 6.23 -16.94 -9.84
CA THR A 114 5.68 -15.81 -10.58
C THR A 114 4.16 -15.89 -10.59
N TYR A 115 3.49 -14.77 -10.38
CA TYR A 115 2.04 -14.66 -10.42
C TYR A 115 1.62 -13.27 -10.88
N MET A 116 0.42 -13.16 -11.44
CA MET A 116 -0.18 -11.87 -11.81
C MET A 116 -0.83 -11.21 -10.59
N GLY A 117 -0.64 -9.90 -10.44
CA GLY A 117 -1.21 -9.16 -9.31
C GLY A 117 -1.03 -7.66 -9.42
N ILE A 118 -1.61 -6.93 -8.47
CA ILE A 118 -1.48 -5.47 -8.40
C ILE A 118 -0.02 -5.09 -8.12
N LEU A 119 0.51 -4.25 -8.98
CA LEU A 119 1.75 -3.51 -8.78
C LEU A 119 1.42 -2.27 -7.97
N ARG A 120 2.03 -2.14 -6.78
CA ARG A 120 1.84 -0.95 -5.95
C ARG A 120 2.34 0.27 -6.70
N SER A 121 1.41 1.13 -7.07
CA SER A 121 1.66 2.32 -7.89
C SER A 121 0.70 3.42 -7.53
N THR A 122 1.09 4.67 -7.78
CA THR A 122 0.26 5.85 -7.50
C THR A 122 0.32 6.79 -8.68
N PHE A 123 -0.80 7.40 -8.99
CA PHE A 123 -0.94 8.41 -10.03
C PHE A 123 -1.54 9.67 -9.45
N LEU A 124 -0.93 10.82 -9.74
CA LEU A 124 -1.47 12.13 -9.43
C LEU A 124 -2.04 12.73 -10.70
N LEU A 125 -3.35 12.90 -10.73
CA LEU A 125 -4.08 13.44 -11.87
C LEU A 125 -4.38 14.92 -11.64
N GLY A 126 -4.28 15.71 -12.69
CA GLY A 126 -4.67 17.11 -12.69
C GLY A 126 -6.19 17.30 -12.79
N PRO A 127 -6.68 18.55 -12.58
CA PRO A 127 -8.10 18.88 -12.71
C PRO A 127 -8.68 18.64 -14.10
N ASP A 128 -7.80 18.60 -15.11
CA ASP A 128 -8.11 18.30 -16.52
C ASP A 128 -8.07 16.80 -16.85
N GLY A 129 -7.87 15.94 -15.85
CA GLY A 129 -7.77 14.49 -16.03
C GLY A 129 -6.45 14.02 -16.67
N VAL A 130 -5.42 14.89 -16.73
CA VAL A 130 -4.10 14.51 -17.25
C VAL A 130 -3.21 14.03 -16.09
N VAL A 131 -2.44 12.96 -16.33
CA VAL A 131 -1.46 12.45 -15.38
C VAL A 131 -0.34 13.46 -15.18
N ARG A 132 -0.22 14.00 -13.98
CA ARG A 132 0.81 14.97 -13.59
C ARG A 132 2.04 14.33 -13.00
N TYR A 133 1.86 13.20 -12.32
CA TYR A 133 2.94 12.43 -11.74
C TYR A 133 2.58 10.95 -11.68
N ALA A 134 3.58 10.07 -11.80
CA ALA A 134 3.40 8.63 -11.71
C ALA A 134 4.51 7.99 -10.88
N TRP A 135 4.12 7.13 -9.95
CA TRP A 135 5.00 6.28 -9.17
C TRP A 135 4.69 4.82 -9.51
N PRO A 136 5.38 4.23 -10.51
CA PRO A 136 5.08 2.88 -10.98
C PRO A 136 5.47 1.79 -9.97
N LYS A 137 6.32 2.13 -9.00
CA LYS A 137 6.76 1.23 -7.94
C LYS A 137 6.90 1.98 -6.62
N VAL A 138 5.93 1.80 -5.76
CA VAL A 138 5.82 2.52 -4.49
C VAL A 138 6.35 1.67 -3.34
N LYS A 139 7.09 2.32 -2.43
CA LYS A 139 7.35 1.86 -1.07
C LYS A 139 6.35 2.54 -0.14
N PRO A 140 5.66 1.80 0.74
CA PRO A 140 4.60 2.38 1.59
C PRO A 140 5.08 3.51 2.50
N GLU A 141 6.30 3.37 3.04
CA GLU A 141 6.85 4.29 4.03
C GLU A 141 7.20 5.64 3.37
N GLY A 142 6.64 6.73 3.89
CA GLY A 142 6.92 8.09 3.43
C GLY A 142 6.24 8.50 2.12
N HIS A 143 5.51 7.58 1.47
CA HIS A 143 4.95 7.83 0.15
C HIS A 143 3.88 8.94 0.14
N ALA A 144 3.01 9.02 1.15
CA ALA A 144 1.99 10.07 1.23
C ALA A 144 2.62 11.47 1.27
N ALA A 145 3.72 11.63 2.00
CA ALA A 145 4.48 12.88 2.04
C ALA A 145 5.11 13.23 0.68
N GLU A 146 5.61 12.24 -0.07
CA GLU A 146 6.11 12.44 -1.43
C GLU A 146 5.00 12.93 -2.37
N VAL A 147 3.82 12.33 -2.28
CA VAL A 147 2.64 12.73 -3.07
C VAL A 147 2.20 14.15 -2.73
N LEU A 148 2.15 14.49 -1.44
CA LEU A 148 1.81 15.84 -0.99
C LEU A 148 2.83 16.89 -1.49
N ALA A 149 4.13 16.56 -1.45
CA ALA A 149 5.18 17.43 -1.96
C ALA A 149 5.06 17.63 -3.48
N ALA A 150 4.82 16.57 -4.23
CA ALA A 150 4.60 16.64 -5.67
C ALA A 150 3.36 17.49 -6.03
N LEU A 151 2.26 17.32 -5.30
CA LEU A 151 1.05 18.11 -5.49
C LEU A 151 1.31 19.62 -5.24
N LYS A 152 2.03 19.95 -4.18
CA LYS A 152 2.41 21.34 -3.88
C LYS A 152 3.30 21.93 -4.96
N ALA A 153 4.28 21.18 -5.46
CA ALA A 153 5.18 21.60 -6.54
C ALA A 153 4.41 21.88 -7.83
N ILE A 154 3.50 21.01 -8.23
CA ILE A 154 2.66 21.18 -9.44
C ILE A 154 1.78 22.42 -9.30
N LYS A 155 1.17 22.66 -8.15
CA LYS A 155 0.36 23.86 -7.90
C LYS A 155 1.17 25.15 -7.90
N ALA A 156 2.45 25.08 -7.55
CA ALA A 156 3.38 26.21 -7.63
C ALA A 156 3.90 26.49 -9.07
N GLY A 157 3.38 25.77 -10.08
CA GLY A 157 3.76 25.95 -11.47
C GLY A 157 5.07 25.27 -11.86
N GLN A 158 5.61 24.40 -11.01
CA GLN A 158 6.77 23.59 -11.38
C GLN A 158 6.34 22.51 -12.38
N PRO A 159 7.13 22.25 -13.46
CA PRO A 159 6.78 21.20 -14.41
C PRO A 159 6.69 19.86 -13.69
N ALA A 160 5.74 19.03 -14.10
CA ALA A 160 5.63 17.66 -13.63
C ALA A 160 6.98 16.96 -13.80
N ALA A 161 7.72 16.77 -12.73
CA ALA A 161 8.94 15.97 -12.74
C ALA A 161 8.51 14.54 -13.04
N GLY A 162 9.00 14.01 -14.16
CA GLY A 162 8.62 12.71 -14.70
C GLY A 162 8.66 11.57 -13.69
N GLU A 163 8.37 10.36 -14.17
CA GLU A 163 8.39 9.11 -13.40
C GLU A 163 9.49 9.11 -12.34
N ALA A 164 9.11 8.96 -11.07
CA ALA A 164 10.06 8.77 -9.99
C ALA A 164 10.76 7.41 -10.20
N SER A 165 11.79 7.43 -11.04
CA SER A 165 12.73 6.32 -11.14
C SER A 165 13.35 6.11 -9.75
N ALA A 166 13.24 4.90 -9.22
CA ALA A 166 13.89 4.48 -8.00
C ALA A 166 15.42 4.57 -8.17
N LYS A 167 15.99 5.79 -8.10
CA LYS A 167 17.43 5.97 -7.95
C LYS A 167 17.79 5.53 -6.55
N LYS A 168 18.46 4.37 -6.48
CA LYS A 168 19.29 3.93 -5.35
C LYS A 168 19.99 5.14 -4.73
N ALA A 169 19.60 5.49 -3.52
CA ALA A 169 20.51 6.17 -2.62
C ALA A 169 21.52 5.13 -2.14
N SER A 170 22.70 5.11 -2.74
CA SER A 170 23.88 4.41 -2.20
C SER A 170 24.30 5.11 -0.91
N PRO A 171 24.45 4.40 0.19
CA PRO A 171 25.07 5.01 1.36
C PRO A 171 26.54 5.23 1.07
N SER A 172 26.96 6.48 1.15
CA SER A 172 28.35 6.93 1.16
C SER A 172 29.16 6.12 2.19
N LYS A 173 30.21 5.45 1.70
CA LYS A 173 31.25 4.84 2.50
C LYS A 173 31.89 5.90 3.41
N LYS A 174 31.76 5.75 4.72
CA LYS A 174 32.76 6.24 5.66
C LYS A 174 33.67 5.09 6.07
N ALA A 175 34.96 5.31 5.83
CA ALA A 175 36.08 4.43 6.09
C ALA A 175 36.34 4.22 7.60
N PRO A 176 37.23 3.30 7.97
CA PRO A 176 37.16 2.52 9.20
C PRO A 176 37.88 3.18 10.37
N VAL A 177 37.39 2.98 11.57
CA VAL A 177 38.15 3.20 12.80
C VAL A 177 38.37 1.86 13.47
N SER A 178 39.65 1.62 13.67
CA SER A 178 40.37 0.51 14.26
C SER A 178 39.76 -0.11 15.53
N ARG A 179 39.90 -1.45 15.57
CA ARG A 179 39.87 -2.32 16.78
C ARG A 179 40.95 -1.92 17.78
N PRO A 180 40.78 -2.28 19.05
CA PRO A 180 41.72 -3.22 19.66
C PRO A 180 41.05 -4.49 20.22
N ALA A 181 41.91 -5.51 20.24
CA ALA A 181 41.59 -6.90 20.58
C ALA A 181 41.72 -7.20 22.08
N ALA A 182 41.26 -8.40 22.40
CA ALA A 182 41.56 -9.29 23.55
C ALA A 182 40.60 -9.16 24.76
N LYS A 183 40.00 -10.24 25.26
CA LYS A 183 40.62 -11.46 25.75
C LYS A 183 39.61 -12.59 25.93
N LYS A 184 40.04 -13.79 25.62
CA LYS A 184 39.47 -15.09 25.98
C LYS A 184 39.15 -15.20 27.48
N GLN A 185 38.05 -15.87 27.80
CA GLN A 185 38.11 -16.98 28.77
C GLN A 185 36.88 -17.89 28.62
N ALA A 186 37.22 -19.16 28.61
CA ALA A 186 36.40 -20.34 28.49
C ALA A 186 35.71 -20.71 29.83
N ALA A 187 34.57 -21.38 29.79
CA ALA A 187 34.31 -22.64 30.46
C ALA A 187 32.82 -23.00 30.43
N ALA A 188 32.48 -24.09 29.79
CA ALA A 188 31.36 -24.96 30.15
C ALA A 188 31.80 -25.83 31.34
N PRO A 189 30.99 -26.65 32.00
CA PRO A 189 29.91 -27.47 31.42
C PRO A 189 28.72 -27.84 32.35
N THR A 190 27.77 -28.52 31.76
CA THR A 190 26.98 -29.69 32.25
C THR A 190 25.83 -29.52 33.24
N ARG A 191 24.74 -30.08 32.85
CA ARG A 191 23.98 -31.25 33.31
C ARG A 191 22.53 -31.04 33.67
N LYS A 192 21.72 -31.79 33.00
CA LYS A 192 20.71 -32.81 33.27
C LYS A 192 19.25 -32.36 33.32
N ALA A 193 18.51 -32.94 32.40
CA ALA A 193 17.09 -33.31 32.55
C ALA A 193 16.93 -34.45 33.59
N PRO A 194 15.76 -34.69 34.15
CA PRO A 194 14.82 -35.60 33.50
C PRO A 194 13.32 -35.29 33.77
N ALA A 195 12.46 -35.53 32.77
CA ALA A 195 11.55 -36.64 32.60
C ALA A 195 10.33 -36.80 33.56
N ARG A 196 9.17 -36.90 32.86
CA ARG A 196 8.00 -37.77 33.14
C ARG A 196 6.93 -37.31 34.13
N LYS A 197 5.68 -37.26 33.64
CA LYS A 197 4.56 -38.26 33.69
C LYS A 197 3.29 -37.58 33.16
N ALA A 198 2.69 -38.01 32.16
CA ALA A 198 1.62 -38.91 31.76
C ALA A 198 0.32 -38.86 32.60
N ALA A 199 -0.73 -38.39 31.93
CA ALA A 199 -2.16 -38.72 31.87
C ALA A 199 -2.84 -39.42 33.08
N PRO A 200 -4.21 -39.40 33.26
CA PRO A 200 -5.10 -39.95 32.24
C PRO A 200 -6.52 -39.33 32.08
N LYS A 201 -7.14 -39.77 31.01
CA LYS A 201 -8.55 -39.75 30.61
C LYS A 201 -9.60 -39.97 31.71
N LYS A 202 -10.80 -39.30 31.54
CA LYS A 202 -12.11 -39.94 31.73
C LYS A 202 -13.22 -39.12 31.02
N LYS A 203 -13.83 -39.73 30.03
CA LYS A 203 -15.27 -39.71 29.69
C LYS A 203 -15.91 -40.85 30.47
N PRO A 204 -17.25 -41.06 30.60
CA PRO A 204 -18.38 -40.53 29.83
C PRO A 204 -19.64 -40.22 30.71
N ALA A 205 -20.75 -39.75 30.22
CA ALA A 205 -22.00 -40.50 30.03
C ALA A 205 -23.21 -39.56 29.81
N ALA A 206 -23.97 -39.99 28.86
CA ALA A 206 -25.27 -39.49 28.44
C ALA A 206 -26.37 -39.65 29.49
N LYS A 207 -27.43 -38.83 29.36
CA LYS A 207 -28.86 -39.28 29.41
C LYS A 207 -29.81 -38.16 28.98
N LYS A 208 -30.58 -38.43 27.95
CA LYS A 208 -31.95 -38.01 27.66
C LYS A 208 -32.90 -38.80 28.56
N PRO A 209 -34.22 -38.61 28.61
CA PRO A 209 -35.14 -37.60 28.03
C PRO A 209 -36.26 -37.16 29.02
N ARG A 210 -36.99 -36.10 28.71
CA ARG A 210 -38.48 -36.06 28.61
C ARG A 210 -38.90 -34.74 28.00
#